data_4a335e5880c041f8877bcf5df5614226
#
_entry.id   4a335e5880c041f8877bcf5df5614226
#
_cell.length_a   1.000
_cell.length_b   1.000
_cell.length_c   1.000
_cell.angle_alpha   90.00
_cell.angle_beta   90.00
_cell.angle_gamma   90.00
#
_symmetry.space_group_name_H-M   'P 1'
#
loop_
_entity.id
_entity.type
_entity.pdbx_description
1 polymer ?
#
loop_
_entity_poly.entity_id
_entity_poly.type
_entity_poly.pdbx_seq_one_letter_code
_entity_poly.pdbx_strand_id
1 'polypeptide(L)'
;QYFTGFFTASCLAACGLLFMGAHHKNNSDKQYFDNIIANSITVINRDGEGGMIQILNKDSKAVVFLGNGEILTFNNSGTQTAFLGATKEGDGLLRLDQNGSVKTYNENGKKTVFLGTSGLGSGALKTFNDRVKETTFIGTVDNGYGKLSINSDGGKVTAYLQDNLKTFNANGTMTGYFGTDTDEDGSAVLFDSYGNKGWSVTGKK
;
A
#
# COMPACT_ATOMS: atom_id res chain seq x y z
N GLN A 1 27.07 62.10 -44.43
CA GLN A 1 26.38 60.86 -44.91
C GLN A 1 27.07 59.56 -44.49
N TYR A 2 28.41 59.51 -44.35
CA TYR A 2 29.11 58.27 -43.91
C TYR A 2 28.87 57.90 -42.43
N PHE A 3 28.70 58.90 -41.58
CA PHE A 3 28.55 58.68 -40.12
C PHE A 3 27.21 58.03 -39.77
N THR A 4 26.15 58.43 -40.46
CA THR A 4 24.80 57.84 -40.24
C THR A 4 24.68 56.39 -40.71
N GLY A 5 25.36 56.04 -41.85
CA GLY A 5 25.35 54.68 -42.34
C GLY A 5 26.10 53.70 -41.42
N PHE A 6 27.23 54.13 -40.84
CA PHE A 6 28.01 53.31 -39.91
C PHE A 6 27.22 53.05 -38.58
N PHE A 7 26.55 54.08 -38.06
CA PHE A 7 25.78 53.95 -36.86
C PHE A 7 24.58 53.03 -37.04
N THR A 8 23.90 53.13 -38.18
CA THR A 8 22.77 52.27 -38.52
C THR A 8 23.20 50.82 -38.68
N ALA A 9 24.31 50.56 -39.35
CA ALA A 9 24.86 49.20 -39.54
C ALA A 9 25.31 48.58 -38.21
N SER A 10 25.92 49.36 -37.33
CA SER A 10 26.35 48.91 -36.00
C SER A 10 25.13 48.58 -35.08
N CYS A 11 24.06 49.38 -35.12
CA CYS A 11 22.83 49.12 -34.40
C CYS A 11 22.13 47.85 -34.91
N LEU A 12 22.06 47.65 -36.24
CA LEU A 12 21.49 46.44 -36.82
C LEU A 12 22.28 45.17 -36.48
N ALA A 13 23.61 45.24 -36.47
CA ALA A 13 24.47 44.15 -36.06
C ALA A 13 24.31 43.82 -34.56
N ALA A 14 24.26 44.85 -33.71
CA ALA A 14 24.00 44.66 -32.25
C ALA A 14 22.61 44.08 -31.98
N CYS A 15 21.56 44.56 -32.66
CA CYS A 15 20.22 43.96 -32.57
C CYS A 15 20.22 42.53 -33.07
N GLY A 16 20.89 42.21 -34.18
CA GLY A 16 21.01 40.86 -34.70
C GLY A 16 21.69 39.90 -33.70
N LEU A 17 22.76 40.36 -33.02
CA LEU A 17 23.44 39.56 -31.98
C LEU A 17 22.57 39.38 -30.73
N LEU A 18 21.81 40.40 -30.31
CA LEU A 18 20.87 40.30 -29.22
C LEU A 18 19.72 39.36 -29.53
N PHE A 19 19.17 39.40 -30.74
CA PHE A 19 18.11 38.49 -31.17
C PHE A 19 18.61 37.05 -31.35
N MET A 20 19.83 36.84 -31.85
CA MET A 20 20.45 35.50 -31.94
C MET A 20 20.76 34.94 -30.54
N GLY A 21 21.20 35.79 -29.61
CA GLY A 21 21.42 35.38 -28.22
C GLY A 21 20.13 34.98 -27.49
N ALA A 22 19.00 35.66 -27.81
CA ALA A 22 17.69 35.33 -27.24
C ALA A 22 17.07 34.05 -27.82
N HIS A 23 17.56 33.53 -28.94
CA HIS A 23 17.08 32.31 -29.58
C HIS A 23 17.96 31.09 -29.33
N HIS A 24 18.93 31.17 -28.44
CA HIS A 24 19.65 29.97 -28.01
C HIS A 24 18.75 29.14 -27.10
N LYS A 25 17.85 28.41 -27.73
CA LYS A 25 17.06 27.36 -27.12
C LYS A 25 18.00 26.19 -26.83
N ASN A 26 18.72 26.25 -25.72
CA ASN A 26 19.46 25.09 -25.24
C ASN A 26 18.49 23.99 -24.90
N ASN A 27 18.33 23.02 -25.78
CA ASN A 27 17.45 21.89 -25.70
C ASN A 27 17.95 20.78 -24.72
N SER A 28 18.93 21.09 -23.85
CA SER A 28 19.48 20.04 -22.98
C SER A 28 20.12 20.50 -21.67
N ASP A 29 19.86 21.70 -21.18
CA ASP A 29 20.48 22.13 -19.92
C ASP A 29 19.72 21.48 -18.75
N LYS A 30 20.15 20.26 -18.42
CA LYS A 30 19.86 19.70 -17.11
C LYS A 30 20.52 20.61 -16.08
N GLN A 31 19.71 21.33 -15.30
CA GLN A 31 20.22 22.08 -14.16
C GLN A 31 20.35 21.13 -12.96
N TYR A 32 21.53 21.10 -12.37
CA TYR A 32 21.80 20.34 -11.15
C TYR A 32 21.77 21.30 -9.97
N PHE A 33 20.96 20.98 -8.96
CA PHE A 33 20.88 21.70 -7.72
C PHE A 33 21.23 20.75 -6.57
N ASP A 34 22.11 21.17 -5.67
CA ASP A 34 22.39 20.39 -4.46
C ASP A 34 21.16 20.38 -3.53
N ASN A 35 20.46 21.50 -3.44
CA ASN A 35 19.23 21.67 -2.68
C ASN A 35 18.28 22.63 -3.40
N ILE A 36 16.98 22.32 -3.34
CA ILE A 36 15.91 23.24 -3.75
C ILE A 36 15.08 23.56 -2.50
N ILE A 37 15.10 24.83 -2.07
CA ILE A 37 14.24 25.35 -1.03
C ILE A 37 13.27 26.31 -1.69
N ALA A 38 11.97 25.96 -1.71
CA ALA A 38 10.94 26.76 -2.37
C ALA A 38 9.62 26.66 -1.58
N ASN A 39 8.83 27.74 -1.59
CA ASN A 39 7.48 27.73 -1.04
C ASN A 39 6.52 26.87 -1.86
N SER A 40 6.78 26.73 -3.15
CA SER A 40 6.02 25.83 -4.04
C SER A 40 6.87 25.45 -5.25
N ILE A 41 6.64 24.24 -5.81
CA ILE A 41 7.21 23.77 -7.06
C ILE A 41 6.04 23.37 -7.96
N THR A 42 5.91 24.05 -9.12
CA THR A 42 4.94 23.67 -10.14
C THR A 42 5.67 23.06 -11.32
N VAL A 43 5.33 21.82 -11.66
CA VAL A 43 5.90 21.10 -12.80
C VAL A 43 4.87 21.06 -13.91
N ILE A 44 5.20 21.69 -15.04
CA ILE A 44 4.32 21.79 -16.21
C ILE A 44 5.05 21.18 -17.40
N ASN A 45 4.42 20.21 -18.06
CA ASN A 45 4.81 19.80 -19.39
C ASN A 45 4.02 20.60 -20.43
N ARG A 46 4.71 21.35 -21.26
CA ARG A 46 4.07 22.20 -22.28
C ARG A 46 3.52 21.43 -23.47
N ASP A 47 3.92 20.17 -23.61
CA ASP A 47 3.51 19.31 -24.73
C ASP A 47 2.20 18.56 -24.47
N GLY A 48 1.51 18.86 -23.36
CA GLY A 48 0.15 18.35 -23.03
C GLY A 48 0.11 17.00 -22.33
N GLU A 49 1.24 16.36 -22.07
CA GLU A 49 1.29 15.02 -21.43
C GLU A 49 1.36 15.04 -19.89
N GLY A 50 1.13 16.21 -19.27
CA GLY A 50 1.23 16.38 -17.82
C GLY A 50 2.69 16.51 -17.31
N GLY A 51 2.86 17.18 -16.17
CA GLY A 51 4.15 17.32 -15.50
C GLY A 51 4.58 16.04 -14.80
N MET A 52 5.88 15.79 -14.71
CA MET A 52 6.46 14.60 -14.10
C MET A 52 7.59 14.94 -13.15
N ILE A 53 7.63 14.31 -11.99
CA ILE A 53 8.77 14.32 -11.07
C ILE A 53 9.30 12.90 -10.93
N GLN A 54 10.58 12.70 -11.13
CA GLN A 54 11.26 11.42 -10.88
C GLN A 54 12.37 11.60 -9.84
N ILE A 55 12.45 10.67 -8.91
CA ILE A 55 13.61 10.52 -8.03
C ILE A 55 14.35 9.27 -8.49
N LEU A 56 15.65 9.46 -8.80
CA LEU A 56 16.51 8.39 -9.27
C LEU A 56 17.46 7.95 -8.16
N ASN A 57 17.80 6.66 -8.12
CA ASN A 57 18.88 6.16 -7.28
C ASN A 57 20.26 6.44 -7.94
N LYS A 58 21.34 6.06 -7.27
CA LYS A 58 22.73 6.22 -7.77
C LYS A 58 22.99 5.54 -9.12
N ASP A 59 22.20 4.53 -9.48
CA ASP A 59 22.31 3.77 -10.73
C ASP A 59 21.37 4.33 -11.82
N SER A 60 20.88 5.56 -11.64
CA SER A 60 19.96 6.27 -12.53
C SER A 60 18.62 5.54 -12.78
N LYS A 61 18.21 4.66 -11.87
CA LYS A 61 16.90 4.00 -11.91
C LYS A 61 15.88 4.80 -11.09
N ALA A 62 14.67 4.99 -11.63
CA ALA A 62 13.60 5.61 -10.89
C ALA A 62 13.26 4.80 -9.63
N VAL A 63 13.17 5.47 -8.48
CA VAL A 63 12.69 4.92 -7.22
C VAL A 63 11.37 5.54 -6.79
N VAL A 64 11.07 6.75 -7.26
CA VAL A 64 9.77 7.40 -7.14
C VAL A 64 9.42 8.07 -8.46
N PHE A 65 8.17 7.99 -8.84
CA PHE A 65 7.57 8.68 -9.98
C PHE A 65 6.27 9.35 -9.52
N LEU A 66 6.09 10.62 -9.89
CA LEU A 66 4.85 11.38 -9.72
C LEU A 66 4.50 11.99 -11.07
N GLY A 67 3.36 11.67 -11.61
CA GLY A 67 2.91 12.21 -12.91
C GLY A 67 1.63 11.53 -13.37
N ASN A 68 0.93 12.16 -14.29
CA ASN A 68 -0.30 11.62 -14.89
C ASN A 68 -1.40 11.18 -13.89
N GLY A 69 -1.44 11.85 -12.71
CA GLY A 69 -2.39 11.47 -11.64
C GLY A 69 -1.96 10.24 -10.83
N GLU A 70 -0.72 9.80 -10.95
CA GLU A 70 -0.21 8.59 -10.30
C GLU A 70 1.02 8.89 -9.43
N ILE A 71 1.17 8.10 -8.37
CA ILE A 71 2.39 7.99 -7.57
C ILE A 71 2.85 6.54 -7.62
N LEU A 72 4.07 6.31 -8.09
CA LEU A 72 4.69 5.00 -8.17
C LEU A 72 5.95 4.97 -7.32
N THR A 73 6.19 3.84 -6.66
CA THR A 73 7.49 3.57 -6.05
C THR A 73 8.09 2.28 -6.61
N PHE A 74 9.42 2.21 -6.64
CA PHE A 74 10.16 1.07 -7.18
C PHE A 74 11.26 0.67 -6.21
N ASN A 75 11.62 -0.60 -6.21
CA ASN A 75 12.81 -1.07 -5.51
C ASN A 75 14.09 -0.79 -6.33
N ASN A 76 15.25 -1.08 -5.78
CA ASN A 76 16.55 -0.84 -6.43
C ASN A 76 16.73 -1.65 -7.74
N SER A 77 16.00 -2.73 -7.94
CA SER A 77 16.01 -3.49 -9.20
C SER A 77 15.12 -2.90 -10.29
N GLY A 78 14.30 -1.89 -9.94
CA GLY A 78 13.34 -1.26 -10.86
C GLY A 78 11.97 -1.94 -10.89
N THR A 79 11.70 -2.86 -9.96
CA THR A 79 10.38 -3.49 -9.84
C THR A 79 9.46 -2.56 -9.04
N GLN A 80 8.25 -2.32 -9.55
CA GLN A 80 7.24 -1.52 -8.84
C GLN A 80 6.89 -2.15 -7.51
N THR A 81 6.79 -1.33 -6.46
CA THR A 81 6.46 -1.75 -5.09
C THR A 81 5.17 -1.15 -4.58
N ALA A 82 4.78 0.03 -5.06
CA ALA A 82 3.49 0.63 -4.77
C ALA A 82 2.98 1.47 -5.93
N PHE A 83 1.66 1.59 -6.00
CA PHE A 83 0.92 2.44 -6.92
C PHE A 83 -0.20 3.14 -6.12
N LEU A 84 -0.36 4.43 -6.32
CA LEU A 84 -1.51 5.22 -5.90
C LEU A 84 -1.97 6.04 -7.10
N GLY A 85 -3.20 5.86 -7.54
CA GLY A 85 -3.72 6.53 -8.73
C GLY A 85 -5.14 6.09 -9.03
N ALA A 86 -5.53 6.14 -10.31
CA ALA A 86 -6.83 5.69 -10.76
C ALA A 86 -6.72 4.45 -11.66
N THR A 87 -7.77 3.64 -11.67
CA THR A 87 -7.97 2.56 -12.65
C THR A 87 -8.33 3.15 -14.02
N LYS A 88 -8.39 2.32 -15.05
CA LYS A 88 -8.84 2.73 -16.38
C LYS A 88 -10.31 3.22 -16.38
N GLU A 89 -11.09 2.71 -15.44
CA GLU A 89 -12.50 3.07 -15.23
C GLU A 89 -12.64 4.37 -14.41
N GLY A 90 -11.56 4.92 -13.88
CA GLY A 90 -11.51 6.17 -13.09
C GLY A 90 -11.61 5.97 -11.58
N ASP A 91 -11.69 4.74 -11.09
CA ASP A 91 -11.74 4.45 -9.65
C ASP A 91 -10.37 4.64 -8.99
N GLY A 92 -10.35 5.20 -7.78
CA GLY A 92 -9.13 5.35 -7.00
C GLY A 92 -8.56 3.99 -6.58
N LEU A 93 -7.25 3.78 -6.74
CA LEU A 93 -6.56 2.54 -6.42
C LEU A 93 -5.28 2.79 -5.62
N LEU A 94 -5.15 2.10 -4.48
CA LEU A 94 -3.87 1.87 -3.81
C LEU A 94 -3.49 0.39 -3.99
N ARG A 95 -2.39 0.11 -4.69
CA ARG A 95 -1.84 -1.23 -4.86
C ARG A 95 -0.44 -1.32 -4.23
N LEU A 96 -0.21 -2.36 -3.45
CA LEU A 96 1.09 -2.71 -2.88
C LEU A 96 1.53 -4.05 -3.46
N ASP A 97 2.63 -4.03 -4.20
CA ASP A 97 3.17 -5.20 -4.88
C ASP A 97 4.24 -5.90 -4.01
N GLN A 98 4.74 -7.04 -4.43
CA GLN A 98 5.85 -7.77 -3.78
C GLN A 98 5.56 -8.12 -2.30
N ASN A 99 4.38 -8.69 -2.00
CA ASN A 99 3.94 -9.01 -0.63
C ASN A 99 3.83 -7.76 0.27
N GLY A 100 3.48 -6.63 -0.33
CA GLY A 100 3.27 -5.37 0.38
C GLY A 100 2.19 -5.47 1.46
N SER A 101 2.28 -4.58 2.43
CA SER A 101 1.32 -4.54 3.53
C SER A 101 1.10 -3.12 4.04
N VAL A 102 -0.12 -2.86 4.52
CA VAL A 102 -0.44 -1.69 5.33
C VAL A 102 -0.27 -2.07 6.80
N LYS A 103 0.49 -1.28 7.55
CA LYS A 103 0.71 -1.48 8.99
C LYS A 103 0.48 -0.17 9.71
N THR A 104 -0.23 -0.22 10.83
CA THR A 104 -0.33 0.92 11.74
C THR A 104 0.39 0.62 13.05
N TYR A 105 0.84 1.68 13.70
CA TYR A 105 1.58 1.61 14.96
C TYR A 105 0.99 2.64 15.91
N ASN A 106 1.03 2.38 17.22
CA ASN A 106 0.69 3.34 18.24
C ASN A 106 1.85 4.31 18.53
N GLU A 107 1.65 5.26 19.43
CA GLU A 107 2.65 6.24 19.87
C GLU A 107 3.95 5.62 20.42
N ASN A 108 3.88 4.40 20.95
CA ASN A 108 5.03 3.64 21.46
C ASN A 108 5.70 2.77 20.39
N GLY A 109 5.36 2.94 19.11
CA GLY A 109 5.93 2.18 18.00
C GLY A 109 5.49 0.72 17.94
N LYS A 110 4.46 0.30 18.70
CA LYS A 110 3.93 -1.05 18.69
C LYS A 110 2.90 -1.20 17.57
N LYS A 111 3.02 -2.28 16.78
CA LYS A 111 2.08 -2.56 15.69
C LYS A 111 0.66 -2.81 16.23
N THR A 112 -0.33 -2.15 15.63
CA THR A 112 -1.75 -2.26 16.00
C THR A 112 -2.60 -2.95 14.94
N VAL A 113 -2.28 -2.75 13.65
CA VAL A 113 -2.97 -3.42 12.53
C VAL A 113 -1.95 -3.90 11.49
N PHE A 114 -2.27 -4.99 10.84
CA PHE A 114 -1.64 -5.49 9.63
C PHE A 114 -2.72 -5.85 8.61
N LEU A 115 -2.61 -5.35 7.40
CA LEU A 115 -3.39 -5.77 6.23
C LEU A 115 -2.41 -6.06 5.10
N GLY A 116 -2.36 -7.27 4.61
CA GLY A 116 -1.41 -7.62 3.56
C GLY A 116 -1.28 -9.12 3.36
N THR A 117 -0.18 -9.52 2.73
CA THR A 117 0.13 -10.92 2.48
C THR A 117 0.80 -11.55 3.70
N SER A 118 0.28 -12.68 4.17
CA SER A 118 0.90 -13.50 5.23
C SER A 118 2.18 -14.17 4.73
N GLY A 119 2.95 -14.75 5.65
CA GLY A 119 4.17 -15.50 5.31
C GLY A 119 3.98 -16.66 4.34
N LEU A 120 2.74 -17.07 4.11
CA LEU A 120 2.34 -18.16 3.20
C LEU A 120 1.83 -17.65 1.85
N GLY A 121 1.94 -16.35 1.57
CA GLY A 121 1.47 -15.76 0.32
C GLY A 121 -0.04 -15.44 0.28
N SER A 122 -0.78 -15.72 1.35
CA SER A 122 -2.23 -15.50 1.44
C SER A 122 -2.58 -14.18 2.12
N GLY A 123 -3.73 -13.59 1.74
CA GLY A 123 -4.20 -12.33 2.34
C GLY A 123 -4.60 -12.49 3.81
N ALA A 124 -4.27 -11.50 4.64
CA ALA A 124 -4.64 -11.46 6.05
C ALA A 124 -4.86 -10.04 6.57
N LEU A 125 -5.88 -9.90 7.42
CA LEU A 125 -6.08 -8.76 8.30
C LEU A 125 -5.86 -9.23 9.75
N LYS A 126 -5.01 -8.50 10.49
CA LYS A 126 -4.71 -8.80 11.91
C LYS A 126 -4.78 -7.55 12.74
N THR A 127 -5.32 -7.67 13.96
CA THR A 127 -5.19 -6.64 14.99
C THR A 127 -4.34 -7.13 16.14
N PHE A 128 -3.72 -6.20 16.86
CA PHE A 128 -2.81 -6.50 17.96
C PHE A 128 -3.14 -5.59 19.15
N ASN A 129 -2.96 -6.11 20.37
CA ASN A 129 -3.04 -5.31 21.58
C ASN A 129 -1.72 -4.57 21.88
N ASP A 130 -1.69 -3.84 23.00
CA ASP A 130 -0.52 -3.09 23.50
C ASP A 130 0.71 -3.97 23.80
N ARG A 131 0.52 -5.28 23.99
CA ARG A 131 1.57 -6.30 24.17
C ARG A 131 2.01 -6.96 22.87
N VAL A 132 1.52 -6.46 21.72
CA VAL A 132 1.78 -7.01 20.36
C VAL A 132 1.31 -8.47 20.22
N LYS A 133 0.32 -8.87 21.02
CA LYS A 133 -0.38 -10.14 20.85
C LYS A 133 -1.49 -9.98 19.83
N GLU A 134 -1.60 -10.93 18.89
CA GLU A 134 -2.69 -10.94 17.91
C GLU A 134 -4.03 -11.15 18.63
N THR A 135 -4.96 -10.22 18.43
CA THR A 135 -6.31 -10.26 19.02
C THR A 135 -7.36 -10.66 18.00
N THR A 136 -7.14 -10.40 16.73
CA THR A 136 -8.02 -10.83 15.64
C THR A 136 -7.18 -11.26 14.44
N PHE A 137 -7.62 -12.33 13.78
CA PHE A 137 -7.15 -12.75 12.46
C PHE A 137 -8.33 -12.97 11.54
N ILE A 138 -8.28 -12.39 10.34
CA ILE A 138 -9.18 -12.69 9.22
C ILE A 138 -8.29 -12.96 8.03
N GLY A 139 -8.39 -14.13 7.43
CA GLY A 139 -7.51 -14.45 6.31
C GLY A 139 -7.59 -15.92 5.90
N THR A 140 -6.69 -16.31 5.01
CA THR A 140 -6.54 -17.68 4.55
C THR A 140 -5.43 -18.37 5.35
N VAL A 141 -5.68 -19.59 5.81
CA VAL A 141 -4.70 -20.45 6.49
C VAL A 141 -4.02 -21.41 5.50
N ASP A 142 -3.04 -22.17 5.97
CA ASP A 142 -2.13 -22.99 5.16
C ASP A 142 -2.83 -24.01 4.26
N ASN A 143 -4.00 -24.50 4.66
CA ASN A 143 -4.80 -25.44 3.87
C ASN A 143 -5.72 -24.75 2.85
N GLY A 144 -5.62 -23.44 2.66
CA GLY A 144 -6.41 -22.67 1.70
C GLY A 144 -7.78 -22.21 2.21
N TYR A 145 -8.20 -22.59 3.41
CA TYR A 145 -9.49 -22.18 3.98
C TYR A 145 -9.45 -20.77 4.56
N GLY A 146 -10.57 -20.06 4.44
CA GLY A 146 -10.79 -18.80 5.15
C GLY A 146 -10.96 -19.04 6.66
N LYS A 147 -10.40 -18.17 7.49
CA LYS A 147 -10.53 -18.22 8.95
C LYS A 147 -10.76 -16.84 9.54
N LEU A 148 -11.71 -16.75 10.47
CA LEU A 148 -11.83 -15.64 11.41
C LEU A 148 -11.49 -16.18 12.80
N SER A 149 -10.55 -15.59 13.52
CA SER A 149 -10.30 -15.91 14.92
C SER A 149 -10.31 -14.67 15.79
N ILE A 150 -10.81 -14.83 17.00
CA ILE A 150 -10.77 -13.85 18.08
C ILE A 150 -9.95 -14.47 19.21
N ASN A 151 -8.99 -13.71 19.70
CA ASN A 151 -8.06 -14.18 20.71
C ASN A 151 -8.20 -13.33 21.99
N SER A 152 -7.88 -13.93 23.12
CA SER A 152 -7.75 -13.21 24.39
C SER A 152 -6.58 -12.21 24.34
N ASP A 153 -6.45 -11.40 25.38
CA ASP A 153 -5.34 -10.44 25.53
C ASP A 153 -3.96 -11.14 25.61
N GLY A 154 -3.93 -12.40 26.02
CA GLY A 154 -2.75 -13.26 26.01
C GLY A 154 -2.45 -13.91 24.66
N GLY A 155 -3.30 -13.71 23.64
CA GLY A 155 -3.16 -14.30 22.31
C GLY A 155 -3.69 -15.73 22.19
N LYS A 156 -4.41 -16.25 23.18
CA LYS A 156 -5.09 -17.56 23.08
C LYS A 156 -6.42 -17.41 22.35
N VAL A 157 -6.72 -18.33 21.44
CA VAL A 157 -8.01 -18.36 20.73
C VAL A 157 -9.17 -18.52 21.72
N THR A 158 -10.15 -17.64 21.64
CA THR A 158 -11.42 -17.70 22.39
C THR A 158 -12.59 -18.06 21.49
N ALA A 159 -12.54 -17.71 20.21
CA ALA A 159 -13.50 -18.13 19.20
C ALA A 159 -12.82 -18.19 17.82
N TYR A 160 -13.24 -19.12 16.98
CA TYR A 160 -12.92 -19.07 15.56
C TYR A 160 -14.05 -19.63 14.68
N LEU A 161 -14.11 -19.13 13.47
CA LEU A 161 -14.92 -19.61 12.36
C LEU A 161 -14.00 -20.00 11.21
N GLN A 162 -14.11 -21.23 10.75
CA GLN A 162 -13.51 -21.75 9.52
C GLN A 162 -14.59 -22.58 8.80
N ASP A 163 -14.64 -23.89 8.95
CA ASP A 163 -15.75 -24.73 8.46
C ASP A 163 -16.93 -24.72 9.45
N ASN A 164 -16.66 -24.37 10.71
CA ASN A 164 -17.61 -24.30 11.80
C ASN A 164 -17.20 -23.23 12.82
N LEU A 165 -18.16 -22.78 13.60
CA LEU A 165 -17.92 -21.85 14.71
C LEU A 165 -17.58 -22.63 15.98
N LYS A 166 -16.47 -22.31 16.62
CA LYS A 166 -16.03 -22.88 17.89
C LYS A 166 -15.71 -21.77 18.89
N THR A 167 -16.05 -21.98 20.16
CA THR A 167 -15.68 -21.12 21.27
C THR A 167 -14.88 -21.90 22.31
N PHE A 168 -14.01 -21.20 23.04
CA PHE A 168 -13.09 -21.79 24.00
C PHE A 168 -13.09 -20.97 25.31
N ASN A 169 -12.87 -21.63 26.43
CA ASN A 169 -12.61 -20.95 27.70
C ASN A 169 -11.15 -20.46 27.80
N ALA A 170 -10.80 -19.78 28.88
CA ALA A 170 -9.46 -19.25 29.12
C ALA A 170 -8.35 -20.33 29.15
N ASN A 171 -8.71 -21.58 29.45
CA ASN A 171 -7.80 -22.72 29.48
C ASN A 171 -7.56 -23.32 28.08
N GLY A 172 -8.37 -22.92 27.08
CA GLY A 172 -8.32 -23.46 25.71
C GLY A 172 -9.20 -24.69 25.51
N THR A 173 -10.06 -25.04 26.50
CA THR A 173 -11.05 -26.10 26.35
C THR A 173 -12.23 -25.60 25.54
N MET A 174 -12.65 -26.37 24.52
CA MET A 174 -13.82 -26.02 23.70
C MET A 174 -15.08 -26.03 24.54
N THR A 175 -15.86 -24.94 24.48
CA THR A 175 -17.10 -24.75 25.20
C THR A 175 -18.33 -24.64 24.31
N GLY A 176 -18.15 -24.39 23.03
CA GLY A 176 -19.23 -24.30 22.06
C GLY A 176 -18.80 -24.75 20.66
N TYR A 177 -19.73 -25.38 19.95
CA TYR A 177 -19.61 -25.80 18.57
C TYR A 177 -20.91 -25.51 17.83
N PHE A 178 -20.80 -24.94 16.64
CA PHE A 178 -21.92 -24.78 15.71
C PHE A 178 -21.39 -25.06 14.29
N GLY A 179 -21.94 -26.08 13.64
CA GLY A 179 -21.48 -26.55 12.35
C GLY A 179 -22.26 -27.74 11.85
N THR A 180 -21.61 -28.62 11.08
CA THR A 180 -22.14 -29.89 10.63
C THR A 180 -21.51 -31.06 11.41
N ASP A 181 -22.25 -32.12 11.63
CA ASP A 181 -21.74 -33.36 12.23
C ASP A 181 -21.15 -34.30 11.14
N THR A 182 -20.81 -35.52 11.51
CA THR A 182 -20.22 -36.53 10.60
C THR A 182 -21.19 -37.03 9.53
N ASP A 183 -22.49 -36.84 9.73
CA ASP A 183 -23.56 -37.24 8.81
C ASP A 183 -23.98 -36.04 7.91
N GLU A 184 -23.22 -34.94 7.98
CA GLU A 184 -23.48 -33.67 7.27
C GLU A 184 -24.76 -32.95 7.75
N ASP A 185 -25.33 -33.34 8.88
CA ASP A 185 -26.45 -32.66 9.50
C ASP A 185 -25.99 -31.45 10.31
N GLY A 186 -26.79 -30.35 10.31
CA GLY A 186 -26.53 -29.18 11.14
C GLY A 186 -26.50 -29.54 12.62
N SER A 187 -25.47 -29.09 13.35
CA SER A 187 -25.28 -29.45 14.75
C SER A 187 -24.86 -28.26 15.61
N ALA A 188 -25.46 -28.14 16.80
CA ALA A 188 -25.01 -27.23 17.84
C ALA A 188 -24.73 -27.99 19.12
N VAL A 189 -23.58 -27.75 19.75
CA VAL A 189 -23.17 -28.46 20.97
C VAL A 189 -22.61 -27.45 21.97
N LEU A 190 -23.03 -27.54 23.21
CA LEU A 190 -22.45 -26.85 24.36
C LEU A 190 -21.70 -27.84 25.25
N PHE A 191 -20.52 -27.45 25.68
CA PHE A 191 -19.68 -28.24 26.56
C PHE A 191 -19.50 -27.52 27.91
N ASP A 192 -19.24 -28.27 28.96
CA ASP A 192 -18.84 -27.71 30.26
C ASP A 192 -17.40 -27.16 30.24
N SER A 193 -16.92 -26.59 31.32
CA SER A 193 -15.57 -26.03 31.45
C SER A 193 -14.45 -27.06 31.31
N TYR A 194 -14.77 -28.35 31.39
CA TYR A 194 -13.85 -29.48 31.25
C TYR A 194 -13.86 -30.09 29.83
N GLY A 195 -14.81 -29.66 28.98
CA GLY A 195 -14.96 -30.18 27.61
C GLY A 195 -15.93 -31.36 27.51
N ASN A 196 -16.65 -31.68 28.58
CA ASN A 196 -17.69 -32.70 28.51
C ASN A 196 -18.94 -32.13 27.85
N LYS A 197 -19.58 -32.93 26.98
CA LYS A 197 -20.80 -32.54 26.28
C LYS A 197 -21.97 -32.37 27.30
N GLY A 198 -22.47 -31.14 27.41
CA GLY A 198 -23.62 -30.81 28.27
C GLY A 198 -24.94 -30.83 27.52
N TRP A 199 -25.01 -30.14 26.37
CA TRP A 199 -26.22 -30.04 25.55
C TRP A 199 -25.89 -30.15 24.08
N SER A 200 -26.79 -30.74 23.30
CA SER A 200 -26.65 -30.75 21.84
C SER A 200 -27.99 -30.84 21.13
N VAL A 201 -28.07 -30.31 19.94
CA VAL A 201 -29.14 -30.46 18.97
C VAL A 201 -28.56 -30.76 17.60
N THR A 202 -29.19 -31.67 16.86
CA THR A 202 -28.88 -31.99 15.48
C THR A 202 -30.13 -31.80 14.64
N GLY A 203 -30.01 -31.14 13.50
CA GLY A 203 -31.10 -30.94 12.57
C GLY A 203 -31.34 -32.18 11.74
N LYS A 204 -32.03 -33.17 12.29
CA LYS A 204 -32.47 -34.35 11.53
C LYS A 204 -33.83 -34.10 10.89
N LYS A 205 -33.98 -34.59 9.64
CA LYS A 205 -35.30 -34.70 8.98
C LYS A 205 -36.17 -35.75 9.61
#